data_2468779c467a6d0a35543656fe7f2220
#
_entry.id   2468779c467a6d0a35543656fe7f2220
#
_cell.length_a   1.000
_cell.length_b   1.000
_cell.length_c   1.000
_cell.angle_alpha   90.00
_cell.angle_beta   90.00
_cell.angle_gamma   90.00
#
_symmetry.space_group_name_H-M   'P 1'
#
loop_
_entity.id
_entity.type
_entity.pdbx_description
1 polymer ?
#
loop_
_entity_poly.entity_id
_entity_poly.type
_entity_poly.pdbx_seq_one_letter_code
_entity_poly.pdbx_strand_id
1 'polypeptide(L)'
;MKFTKLGNSNIDVSKICLGTMTFGEQNSKKESFEMMDYAHDNGINFFDTAEMYPSYPKKETYGMSEEFIGEWIKSKGNRDKIVIASKIASNHPKGIGATKLSWIRKGGE
;
A
#
# COMPACT_ATOMS: atom_id res chain seq x y z
N MET A 1 -0.68 -4.33 -20.71
CA MET A 1 0.21 -3.63 -19.76
C MET A 1 1.65 -3.96 -20.06
N LYS A 2 2.53 -2.97 -20.06
CA LYS A 2 3.95 -3.20 -20.24
C LYS A 2 4.63 -3.34 -18.89
N PHE A 3 5.64 -4.22 -18.81
CA PHE A 3 6.38 -4.50 -17.58
C PHE A 3 7.85 -4.15 -17.75
N THR A 4 8.53 -3.95 -16.63
CA THR A 4 9.96 -3.66 -16.59
C THR A 4 10.54 -4.24 -15.29
N LYS A 5 11.84 -4.36 -15.22
CA LYS A 5 12.49 -4.76 -13.97
C LYS A 5 12.51 -3.60 -12.99
N LEU A 6 12.28 -3.90 -11.73
CA LEU A 6 12.39 -2.90 -10.67
C LEU A 6 13.88 -2.67 -10.38
N GLY A 7 14.43 -1.59 -10.96
CA GLY A 7 15.85 -1.30 -10.83
C GLY A 7 16.72 -2.43 -11.35
N ASN A 8 17.69 -2.84 -10.55
CA ASN A 8 18.60 -3.93 -10.88
C ASN A 8 18.14 -5.28 -10.34
N SER A 9 16.91 -5.36 -9.87
CA SER A 9 16.35 -6.60 -9.32
C SER A 9 15.79 -7.51 -10.42
N ASN A 10 15.40 -8.72 -10.02
CA ASN A 10 14.70 -9.65 -10.90
C ASN A 10 13.18 -9.53 -10.79
N ILE A 11 12.70 -8.48 -10.12
CA ILE A 11 11.27 -8.28 -9.89
C ILE A 11 10.66 -7.58 -11.10
N ASP A 12 9.65 -8.20 -11.70
CA ASP A 12 8.90 -7.60 -12.81
C ASP A 12 7.75 -6.77 -12.26
N VAL A 13 7.70 -5.51 -12.64
CA VAL A 13 6.63 -4.61 -12.24
C VAL A 13 5.98 -3.98 -13.47
N SER A 14 4.69 -3.71 -13.37
CA SER A 14 4.00 -2.94 -14.39
C SER A 14 4.60 -1.53 -14.45
N LYS A 15 4.67 -0.96 -15.65
CA LYS A 15 5.19 0.39 -15.83
C LYS A 15 4.32 1.45 -15.19
N ILE A 16 3.05 1.10 -14.93
CA ILE A 16 2.12 1.96 -14.19
C ILE A 16 2.02 1.38 -12.77
N CYS A 17 2.13 2.26 -11.79
CA CYS A 17 2.04 1.91 -10.38
C CYS A 17 0.79 2.55 -9.79
N LEU A 18 0.04 1.81 -8.98
CA LEU A 18 -1.12 2.34 -8.29
C LEU A 18 -0.67 2.99 -6.97
N GLY A 19 -0.86 4.31 -6.86
CA GLY A 19 -0.66 5.01 -5.60
C GLY A 19 -1.87 4.85 -4.68
N THR A 20 -1.65 4.79 -3.39
CA THR A 20 -2.73 4.51 -2.43
C THR A 20 -2.83 5.56 -1.31
N MET A 21 -2.24 6.71 -1.51
CA MET A 21 -2.16 7.78 -0.51
C MET A 21 -3.51 8.27 0.00
N THR A 22 -4.57 8.07 -0.75
CA THR A 22 -5.91 8.55 -0.42
C THR A 22 -6.82 7.48 0.20
N PHE A 23 -6.35 6.24 0.25
CA PHE A 23 -7.15 5.11 0.76
C PHE A 23 -7.34 5.23 2.28
N GLY A 24 -8.57 5.42 2.70
CA GLY A 24 -8.91 5.57 4.11
C GLY A 24 -9.27 6.98 4.53
N GLU A 25 -9.10 7.96 3.66
CA GLU A 25 -9.49 9.35 3.91
C GLU A 25 -10.40 9.85 2.79
N GLN A 26 -9.84 10.10 1.61
CA GLN A 26 -10.62 10.56 0.45
C GLN A 26 -11.39 9.43 -0.20
N ASN A 27 -10.90 8.21 -0.08
CA ASN A 27 -11.54 7.03 -0.62
C ASN A 27 -11.97 6.11 0.51
N SER A 28 -13.19 5.63 0.44
CA SER A 28 -13.70 4.60 1.34
C SER A 28 -13.01 3.26 1.06
N LYS A 29 -13.21 2.30 1.94
CA LYS A 29 -12.73 0.93 1.74
C LYS A 29 -13.30 0.34 0.45
N LYS A 30 -14.59 0.55 0.21
CA LYS A 30 -15.25 0.07 -1.00
C LYS A 30 -14.62 0.67 -2.26
N GLU A 31 -14.46 1.99 -2.28
CA GLU A 31 -13.83 2.68 -3.40
C GLU A 31 -12.40 2.22 -3.62
N SER A 32 -11.66 2.05 -2.53
CA SER A 32 -10.28 1.58 -2.59
C SER A 32 -10.20 0.17 -3.19
N PHE A 33 -11.10 -0.71 -2.80
CA PHE A 33 -11.18 -2.07 -3.35
C PHE A 33 -11.52 -2.04 -4.84
N GLU A 34 -12.45 -1.18 -5.25
CA GLU A 34 -12.82 -1.03 -6.66
C GLU A 34 -11.62 -0.55 -7.49
N MET A 35 -10.85 0.39 -6.95
CA MET A 35 -9.63 0.87 -7.62
C MET A 35 -8.59 -0.22 -7.77
N MET A 36 -8.38 -1.02 -6.72
CA MET A 36 -7.42 -2.13 -6.77
C MET A 36 -7.89 -3.23 -7.73
N ASP A 37 -9.19 -3.53 -7.74
CA ASP A 37 -9.77 -4.48 -8.69
C ASP A 37 -9.53 -4.01 -10.12
N TYR A 38 -9.83 -2.76 -10.41
CA TYR A 38 -9.66 -2.21 -11.75
C TYR A 38 -8.19 -2.22 -12.18
N ALA A 39 -7.31 -1.80 -11.29
CA ALA A 39 -5.87 -1.81 -11.57
C ALA A 39 -5.38 -3.24 -11.86
N HIS A 40 -5.72 -4.17 -11.01
CA HIS A 40 -5.32 -5.57 -11.16
C HIS A 40 -5.87 -6.19 -12.44
N ASP A 41 -7.13 -5.95 -12.75
CA ASP A 41 -7.77 -6.46 -13.97
C ASP A 41 -7.13 -5.91 -15.24
N ASN A 42 -6.47 -4.77 -15.16
CA ASN A 42 -5.75 -4.15 -16.27
C ASN A 42 -4.23 -4.43 -16.24
N GLY A 43 -3.80 -5.36 -15.43
CA GLY A 43 -2.42 -5.83 -15.42
C GLY A 43 -1.45 -5.04 -14.54
N ILE A 44 -1.94 -4.10 -13.73
CA ILE A 44 -1.10 -3.39 -12.76
C ILE A 44 -0.83 -4.32 -11.59
N ASN A 45 0.44 -4.61 -11.36
CA ASN A 45 0.86 -5.47 -10.25
C ASN A 45 1.71 -4.75 -9.21
N PHE A 46 1.87 -3.44 -9.35
CA PHE A 46 2.76 -2.63 -8.51
C PHE A 46 1.97 -1.58 -7.78
N PHE A 47 1.95 -1.64 -6.44
CA PHE A 47 1.21 -0.72 -5.59
C PHE A 47 2.19 0.03 -4.69
N ASP A 48 2.02 1.34 -4.59
CA ASP A 48 2.83 2.19 -3.72
C ASP A 48 1.99 2.64 -2.53
N THR A 49 2.50 2.42 -1.34
CA THR A 49 1.86 2.82 -0.10
C THR A 49 2.89 3.35 0.89
N ALA A 50 2.49 3.63 2.10
CA ALA A 50 3.38 4.01 3.19
C ALA A 50 2.71 3.69 4.52
N GLU A 51 3.50 3.48 5.56
CA GLU A 51 2.94 3.19 6.88
C GLU A 51 2.06 4.33 7.40
N MET A 52 2.34 5.57 6.99
CA MET A 52 1.59 6.75 7.45
C MET A 52 0.35 7.06 6.63
N TYR A 53 0.16 6.42 5.49
CA TYR A 53 -0.98 6.72 4.63
C TYR A 53 -2.30 6.30 5.28
N PRO A 54 -3.40 7.04 5.03
CA PRO A 54 -3.56 8.11 4.06
C PRO A 54 -2.97 9.45 4.52
N SER A 55 -2.64 10.30 3.57
CA SER A 55 -2.15 11.65 3.83
C SER A 55 -3.31 12.64 3.88
N TYR A 56 -3.33 13.59 4.76
CA TYR A 56 -2.28 13.76 5.78
C TYR A 56 -2.57 12.84 6.96
N PRO A 57 -1.51 12.36 7.67
CA PRO A 57 -1.72 11.42 8.77
C PRO A 57 -2.56 12.00 9.89
N LYS A 58 -3.52 11.22 10.34
CA LYS A 58 -4.34 11.50 11.53
C LYS A 58 -4.30 10.27 12.40
N LYS A 59 -4.46 10.45 13.69
CA LYS A 59 -4.48 9.34 14.63
C LYS A 59 -5.52 8.27 14.24
N GLU A 60 -6.69 8.72 13.78
CA GLU A 60 -7.83 7.87 13.44
C GLU A 60 -7.62 7.07 12.16
N THR A 61 -6.81 7.58 11.22
CA THR A 61 -6.66 6.98 9.89
C THR A 61 -5.28 6.43 9.62
N TYR A 62 -4.31 6.66 10.49
CA TYR A 62 -2.93 6.23 10.30
C TYR A 62 -2.83 4.74 10.02
N GLY A 63 -2.24 4.40 8.89
CA GLY A 63 -2.03 3.00 8.52
C GLY A 63 -3.20 2.37 7.76
N MET A 64 -4.29 3.09 7.53
CA MET A 64 -5.47 2.51 6.88
C MET A 64 -5.22 2.12 5.44
N SER A 65 -4.35 2.83 4.71
CA SER A 65 -4.03 2.46 3.33
C SER A 65 -3.40 1.08 3.27
N GLU A 66 -2.42 0.80 4.12
CA GLU A 66 -1.81 -0.54 4.19
C GLU A 66 -2.81 -1.59 4.64
N GLU A 67 -3.67 -1.24 5.58
CA GLU A 67 -4.70 -2.15 6.08
C GLU A 67 -5.68 -2.54 4.96
N PHE A 68 -6.14 -1.58 4.18
CA PHE A 68 -7.04 -1.83 3.05
C PHE A 68 -6.39 -2.72 1.99
N ILE A 69 -5.13 -2.47 1.68
CA ILE A 69 -4.38 -3.29 0.73
C ILE A 69 -4.28 -4.72 1.26
N GLY A 70 -3.94 -4.88 2.53
CA GLY A 70 -3.84 -6.20 3.16
C GLY A 70 -5.15 -6.97 3.12
N GLU A 71 -6.25 -6.32 3.45
CA GLU A 71 -7.58 -6.94 3.41
C GLU A 71 -7.98 -7.32 1.98
N TRP A 72 -7.67 -6.46 1.00
CA TRP A 72 -7.95 -6.75 -0.40
C TRP A 72 -7.17 -7.96 -0.88
N ILE A 73 -5.88 -8.02 -0.59
CA ILE A 73 -5.01 -9.14 -0.96
C ILE A 73 -5.53 -10.43 -0.34
N LYS A 74 -5.91 -10.37 0.93
CA LYS A 74 -6.45 -11.55 1.63
C LYS A 74 -7.72 -12.04 0.97
N SER A 75 -8.60 -11.13 0.57
CA SER A 75 -9.86 -11.50 -0.10
C SER A 75 -9.64 -12.10 -1.48
N LYS A 76 -8.59 -11.68 -2.18
CA LYS A 76 -8.28 -12.16 -3.54
C LYS A 76 -7.35 -13.38 -3.56
N GLY A 77 -6.58 -13.59 -2.50
CA GLY A 77 -5.59 -14.65 -2.46
C GLY A 77 -4.46 -14.46 -3.46
N ASN A 78 -4.08 -13.22 -3.74
CA ASN A 78 -3.16 -12.89 -4.82
C ASN A 78 -1.86 -12.21 -4.36
N ARG A 79 -1.45 -12.41 -3.10
CA ARG A 79 -0.23 -11.74 -2.59
C ARG A 79 1.00 -12.00 -3.45
N ASP A 80 1.13 -13.20 -3.98
CA ASP A 80 2.25 -13.61 -4.83
C ASP A 80 2.27 -12.89 -6.18
N LYS A 81 1.18 -12.27 -6.57
CA LYS A 81 1.05 -11.56 -7.85
C LYS A 81 1.17 -10.05 -7.72
N ILE A 82 1.31 -9.54 -6.50
CA ILE A 82 1.34 -8.10 -6.24
C ILE A 82 2.67 -7.72 -5.62
N VAL A 83 3.29 -6.68 -6.16
CA VAL A 83 4.51 -6.08 -5.62
C VAL A 83 4.11 -4.81 -4.89
N ILE A 84 4.47 -4.72 -3.63
CA ILE A 84 4.11 -3.58 -2.79
C ILE A 84 5.37 -2.85 -2.36
N ALA A 85 5.42 -1.55 -2.67
CA ALA A 85 6.45 -0.66 -2.15
C ALA A 85 5.83 0.13 -1.00
N SER A 86 6.40 0.02 0.19
CA SER A 86 5.99 0.81 1.33
C SER A 86 7.15 1.65 1.85
N LYS A 87 6.86 2.55 2.78
CA LYS A 87 7.84 3.52 3.28
C LYS A 87 7.75 3.59 4.80
N ILE A 88 8.91 3.81 5.41
CA ILE A 88 8.99 4.08 6.85
C ILE A 88 9.04 5.59 7.00
N ALA A 89 8.11 6.16 7.76
CA ALA A 89 8.07 7.59 7.97
C ALA A 89 9.19 8.03 8.90
N SER A 90 9.92 9.07 8.50
CA SER A 90 11.02 9.61 9.30
C SER A 90 10.52 10.52 10.42
N ASN A 91 9.41 11.19 10.19
CA ASN A 91 8.79 12.09 11.16
C ASN A 91 7.33 11.70 11.35
N HIS A 92 6.93 11.62 12.60
CA HIS A 92 5.56 11.33 12.93
C HIS A 92 4.93 12.50 13.66
N PRO A 93 3.66 12.81 13.43
CA PRO A 93 2.93 13.71 14.29
C PRO A 93 2.99 13.18 15.73
N LYS A 94 3.05 14.11 16.69
CA LYS A 94 3.17 13.74 18.10
C LYS A 94 2.07 12.76 18.50
N GLY A 95 2.48 11.64 19.11
CA GLY A 95 1.55 10.60 19.55
C GLY A 95 1.10 9.63 18.46
N ILE A 96 1.60 9.78 17.23
CA ILE A 96 1.30 8.88 16.13
C ILE A 96 2.58 8.22 15.66
N GLY A 97 2.52 6.94 15.38
CA GLY A 97 3.61 6.23 14.73
C GLY A 97 4.74 5.77 15.61
N ALA A 98 4.77 6.19 16.88
CA ALA A 98 5.82 5.74 17.81
C ALA A 98 5.89 4.22 17.92
N THR A 99 4.76 3.55 17.77
CA THR A 99 4.66 2.10 17.86
C THR A 99 4.96 1.40 16.54
N LYS A 100 5.05 2.13 15.45
CA LYS A 100 5.24 1.54 14.12
C LYS A 100 6.61 0.90 13.95
N LEU A 101 7.62 1.41 14.62
CA LEU A 101 8.94 0.79 14.60
C LEU A 101 8.88 -0.63 15.17
N SER A 102 8.09 -0.84 16.21
CA SER A 102 7.95 -2.19 16.77
C SER A 102 7.18 -3.11 15.82
N TRP A 103 6.20 -2.58 15.12
CA TRP A 103 5.46 -3.33 14.11
C TRP A 103 6.39 -3.77 12.97
N ILE A 104 7.19 -2.85 12.47
CA ILE A 104 8.17 -3.15 11.41
C ILE A 104 9.15 -4.21 11.88
N ARG A 105 9.65 -4.09 13.11
CA ARG A 105 10.58 -5.09 13.66
C ARG A 105 9.95 -6.46 13.85
N LYS A 106 8.64 -6.55 13.89
CA LYS A 106 7.91 -7.82 13.97
C LYS A 106 7.64 -8.45 12.61
N GLY A 107 8.22 -7.90 11.55
CA GLY A 107 8.08 -8.46 10.23
C GLY A 107 7.24 -7.61 9.27
N GLY A 108 6.57 -6.59 9.76
CA GLY A 108 5.96 -5.55 8.91
C GLY A 108 5.03 -6.04 7.82
N GLU A 109 4.25 -7.06 8.08
CA GLU A 109 3.38 -7.67 7.07
C GLU A 109 2.27 -6.76 6.51
#